data_0c1a9a5d107cd3aadb4a46e3420b546f
#
_entry.id   0c1a9a5d107cd3aadb4a46e3420b546f
#
_cell.length_a   1.000
_cell.length_b   1.000
_cell.length_c   1.000
_cell.angle_alpha   90.00
_cell.angle_beta   90.00
_cell.angle_gamma   90.00
#
_symmetry.space_group_name_H-M   'P 1'
#
loop_
_entity.id
_entity.type
_entity.pdbx_description
1 polymer ?
#
loop_
_entity_poly.entity_id
_entity_poly.type
_entity_poly.pdbx_seq_one_letter_code
_entity_poly.pdbx_strand_id
1 'polypeptide(L)'
;MADPFVAEIRIFPFNFAPKGWAWCDGQLMPLSQNTALFSLLGTTYGGDGKSNFALPDIQGRAVMHPGQGPGLSLHDLGETGGSETVTLLESEMPAHPHTMMGSGPTDVADLAAPQPDRILARSQNATAYQDNVGSNIVQMSDQTLAPAGGDQPHNNMQPYLTFYFNIALQGVYPPRT
;
A
#
# COMPACT_ATOMS: atom_id res chain seq x y z
N MET A 1 24.06 15.87 -28.80
CA MET A 1 22.92 15.20 -28.13
C MET A 1 21.76 15.31 -29.07
N ALA A 2 20.96 14.24 -29.24
CA ALA A 2 19.74 14.33 -30.02
C ALA A 2 18.74 15.23 -29.28
N ASP A 3 18.01 16.08 -30.02
CA ASP A 3 16.95 16.89 -29.44
C ASP A 3 15.86 15.99 -28.87
N PRO A 4 15.28 16.31 -27.70
CA PRO A 4 14.21 15.51 -27.14
C PRO A 4 12.93 15.62 -27.99
N PHE A 5 12.04 14.66 -27.88
CA PHE A 5 10.67 14.86 -28.33
C PHE A 5 9.89 15.75 -27.36
N VAL A 6 8.99 16.57 -27.88
CA VAL A 6 8.03 17.29 -27.02
C VAL A 6 7.22 16.25 -26.23
N ALA A 7 7.02 16.50 -24.92
CA ALA A 7 6.41 15.56 -23.96
C ALA A 7 7.25 14.32 -23.61
N GLU A 8 8.51 14.23 -24.03
CA GLU A 8 9.39 13.16 -23.59
C GLU A 8 9.68 13.30 -22.09
N ILE A 9 9.56 12.22 -21.32
CA ILE A 9 9.91 12.20 -19.89
C ILE A 9 11.26 11.53 -19.71
N ARG A 10 12.17 12.19 -18.96
CA ARG A 10 13.49 11.66 -18.57
C ARG A 10 13.70 11.77 -17.08
N ILE A 11 14.52 10.85 -16.56
CA ILE A 11 14.93 10.81 -15.16
C ILE A 11 16.27 11.50 -15.02
N PHE A 12 16.36 12.45 -14.07
CA PHE A 12 17.59 13.15 -13.76
C PHE A 12 17.93 13.04 -12.27
N PRO A 13 19.21 12.80 -11.92
CA PRO A 13 19.64 12.65 -10.53
C PRO A 13 19.95 13.97 -9.82
N PHE A 14 19.78 15.12 -10.49
CA PHE A 14 20.08 16.46 -9.96
C PHE A 14 18.79 17.24 -9.71
N ASN A 15 18.85 18.25 -8.83
CA ASN A 15 17.73 18.92 -8.20
C ASN A 15 17.21 20.17 -8.95
N PHE A 16 17.34 20.23 -10.26
CA PHE A 16 16.80 21.31 -11.08
C PHE A 16 16.29 20.79 -12.43
N ALA A 17 15.28 21.43 -13.00
CA ALA A 17 14.85 21.14 -14.36
C ALA A 17 15.80 21.86 -15.34
N PRO A 18 16.41 21.15 -16.32
CA PRO A 18 17.22 21.80 -17.35
C PRO A 18 16.39 22.79 -18.18
N LYS A 19 17.08 23.73 -18.88
CA LYS A 19 16.39 24.66 -19.79
C LYS A 19 15.56 23.89 -20.82
N GLY A 20 14.30 24.24 -20.97
CA GLY A 20 13.33 23.60 -21.87
C GLY A 20 12.67 22.34 -21.27
N TRP A 21 12.88 22.07 -19.99
CA TRP A 21 12.26 20.99 -19.23
C TRP A 21 11.50 21.53 -18.04
N ALA A 22 10.51 20.77 -17.55
CA ALA A 22 9.79 21.05 -16.31
C ALA A 22 9.68 19.76 -15.49
N TRP A 23 9.47 19.89 -14.19
CA TRP A 23 9.25 18.73 -13.31
C TRP A 23 7.86 18.12 -13.56
N CYS A 24 7.78 16.81 -13.38
CA CYS A 24 6.52 16.07 -13.39
C CYS A 24 5.93 16.06 -11.96
N ASP A 25 5.49 17.22 -11.50
CA ASP A 25 4.97 17.49 -10.16
C ASP A 25 3.51 17.99 -10.16
N GLY A 26 2.81 17.80 -11.27
CA GLY A 26 1.41 18.21 -11.41
C GLY A 26 1.20 19.71 -11.62
N GLN A 27 2.26 20.50 -11.85
CA GLN A 27 2.14 21.93 -12.02
C GLN A 27 1.25 22.32 -13.21
N LEU A 28 0.52 23.44 -13.06
CA LEU A 28 -0.30 24.00 -14.12
C LEU A 28 0.55 24.84 -15.07
N MET A 29 0.44 24.54 -16.36
CA MET A 29 1.17 25.23 -17.44
C MET A 29 0.22 26.12 -18.26
N PRO A 30 0.63 27.33 -18.62
CA PRO A 30 -0.17 28.19 -19.49
C PRO A 30 -0.20 27.62 -20.92
N LEU A 31 -1.41 27.46 -21.46
CA LEU A 31 -1.64 26.89 -22.79
C LEU A 31 -1.01 27.76 -23.90
N SER A 32 -1.10 29.08 -23.76
CA SER A 32 -0.60 30.02 -24.77
C SER A 32 0.91 29.93 -25.05
N GLN A 33 1.68 29.44 -24.07
CA GLN A 33 3.14 29.29 -24.19
C GLN A 33 3.58 27.86 -24.50
N ASN A 34 2.67 26.88 -24.38
CA ASN A 34 2.98 25.44 -24.48
C ASN A 34 1.99 24.69 -25.39
N THR A 35 1.61 25.28 -26.50
CA THR A 35 0.58 24.74 -27.41
C THR A 35 0.94 23.37 -27.98
N ALA A 36 2.22 23.15 -28.33
CA ALA A 36 2.69 21.86 -28.83
C ALA A 36 2.58 20.77 -27.76
N LEU A 37 2.96 21.06 -26.53
CA LEU A 37 2.86 20.16 -25.40
C LEU A 37 1.38 19.86 -25.08
N PHE A 38 0.53 20.88 -25.06
CA PHE A 38 -0.92 20.70 -24.85
C PHE A 38 -1.56 19.84 -25.92
N SER A 39 -1.16 19.94 -27.19
CA SER A 39 -1.70 19.11 -28.28
C SER A 39 -1.41 17.60 -28.07
N LEU A 40 -0.41 17.25 -27.27
CA LEU A 40 -0.05 15.87 -26.92
C LEU A 40 -0.69 15.40 -25.61
N LEU A 41 -0.69 16.24 -24.58
CA LEU A 41 -1.17 15.88 -23.26
C LEU A 41 -2.67 16.14 -23.06
N GLY A 42 -3.21 17.18 -23.70
CA GLY A 42 -4.59 17.64 -23.45
C GLY A 42 -4.79 18.00 -22.00
N THR A 43 -5.94 17.62 -21.44
CA THR A 43 -6.31 17.76 -20.03
C THR A 43 -6.24 16.44 -19.25
N THR A 44 -5.53 15.45 -19.76
CA THR A 44 -5.43 14.10 -19.19
C THR A 44 -4.97 14.13 -17.73
N TYR A 45 -4.06 15.04 -17.40
CA TYR A 45 -3.51 15.18 -16.04
C TYR A 45 -4.14 16.32 -15.25
N GLY A 46 -5.11 17.06 -15.82
CA GLY A 46 -5.84 18.15 -15.20
C GLY A 46 -5.74 19.48 -15.96
N GLY A 47 -6.25 20.53 -15.33
CA GLY A 47 -6.38 21.86 -15.92
C GLY A 47 -7.74 22.11 -16.56
N ASP A 48 -7.96 23.37 -17.05
CA ASP A 48 -9.24 23.79 -17.63
C ASP A 48 -9.33 23.59 -19.15
N GLY A 49 -8.20 23.27 -19.81
CA GLY A 49 -8.10 23.09 -21.26
C GLY A 49 -8.39 24.35 -22.09
N LYS A 50 -8.55 25.50 -21.45
CA LYS A 50 -8.81 26.82 -22.06
C LYS A 50 -7.65 27.78 -21.88
N SER A 51 -7.20 27.95 -20.67
CA SER A 51 -6.07 28.82 -20.30
C SER A 51 -4.86 28.03 -19.80
N ASN A 52 -5.08 26.87 -19.19
CA ASN A 52 -4.06 26.04 -18.58
C ASN A 52 -4.34 24.54 -18.75
N PHE A 53 -3.29 23.73 -18.51
CA PHE A 53 -3.35 22.29 -18.40
C PHE A 53 -2.30 21.84 -17.37
N ALA A 54 -2.45 20.65 -16.78
CA ALA A 54 -1.51 20.11 -15.81
C ALA A 54 -0.48 19.19 -16.45
N LEU A 55 0.73 19.17 -15.90
CA LEU A 55 1.73 18.15 -16.16
C LEU A 55 1.43 16.89 -15.35
N PRO A 56 1.98 15.71 -15.77
CA PRO A 56 1.91 14.52 -14.93
C PRO A 56 2.47 14.77 -13.53
N ASP A 57 1.82 14.20 -12.50
CA ASP A 57 2.33 14.19 -11.14
C ASP A 57 2.83 12.78 -10.79
N ILE A 58 4.15 12.62 -10.69
CA ILE A 58 4.82 11.35 -10.38
C ILE A 58 5.31 11.32 -8.92
N GLN A 59 5.05 12.38 -8.15
CA GLN A 59 5.49 12.45 -6.75
C GLN A 59 4.80 11.36 -5.92
N GLY A 60 5.60 10.51 -5.25
CA GLY A 60 5.10 9.40 -4.43
C GLY A 60 4.43 8.28 -5.22
N ARG A 61 4.58 8.23 -6.56
CA ARG A 61 3.91 7.25 -7.43
C ARG A 61 4.88 6.45 -8.26
N ALA A 62 4.58 5.16 -8.44
CA ALA A 62 5.22 4.31 -9.43
C ALA A 62 4.53 4.48 -10.79
N VAL A 63 5.32 4.56 -11.86
CA VAL A 63 4.78 4.65 -13.23
C VAL A 63 4.28 3.28 -13.70
N MET A 64 3.10 3.26 -14.33
CA MET A 64 2.47 2.07 -14.87
C MET A 64 1.97 2.34 -16.30
N HIS A 65 1.99 1.32 -17.17
CA HIS A 65 1.45 1.41 -18.52
C HIS A 65 -0.09 1.36 -18.49
N PRO A 66 -0.80 2.27 -19.18
CA PRO A 66 -2.26 2.21 -19.28
C PRO A 66 -2.71 1.02 -20.14
N GLY A 67 -3.94 0.60 -19.96
CA GLY A 67 -4.56 -0.52 -20.69
C GLY A 67 -4.89 -1.70 -19.79
N GLN A 68 -5.36 -2.77 -20.39
CA GLN A 68 -5.78 -3.98 -19.70
C GLN A 68 -4.89 -5.16 -20.10
N GLY A 69 -4.13 -5.69 -19.15
CA GLY A 69 -3.42 -6.96 -19.30
C GLY A 69 -4.39 -8.16 -19.22
N PRO A 70 -4.00 -9.35 -19.76
CA PRO A 70 -4.83 -10.54 -19.66
C PRO A 70 -5.17 -10.89 -18.20
N GLY A 71 -6.48 -10.88 -17.86
CA GLY A 71 -6.97 -11.18 -16.52
C GLY A 71 -6.74 -10.07 -15.47
N LEU A 72 -6.29 -8.89 -15.90
CA LEU A 72 -6.06 -7.74 -15.02
C LEU A 72 -7.12 -6.65 -15.21
N SER A 73 -7.18 -5.71 -14.29
CA SER A 73 -8.05 -4.54 -14.40
C SER A 73 -7.60 -3.60 -15.51
N LEU A 74 -8.55 -2.87 -16.10
CA LEU A 74 -8.29 -1.78 -17.03
C LEU A 74 -7.80 -0.56 -16.23
N HIS A 75 -6.76 0.08 -16.75
CA HIS A 75 -6.26 1.37 -16.23
C HIS A 75 -6.18 2.39 -17.35
N ASP A 76 -6.74 3.56 -17.13
CA ASP A 76 -6.76 4.64 -18.10
C ASP A 76 -5.49 5.52 -18.00
N LEU A 77 -5.16 6.18 -19.11
CA LEU A 77 -4.04 7.12 -19.11
C LEU A 77 -4.35 8.31 -18.17
N GLY A 78 -3.43 8.59 -17.25
CA GLY A 78 -3.58 9.62 -16.23
C GLY A 78 -4.32 9.16 -14.97
N GLU A 79 -4.80 7.91 -14.91
CA GLU A 79 -5.39 7.33 -13.71
C GLU A 79 -4.36 7.26 -12.58
N THR A 80 -4.78 7.60 -11.36
CA THR A 80 -3.97 7.50 -10.15
C THR A 80 -4.65 6.58 -9.15
N GLY A 81 -3.87 5.75 -8.47
CA GLY A 81 -4.38 4.79 -7.50
C GLY A 81 -3.31 4.35 -6.51
N GLY A 82 -3.71 3.43 -5.62
CA GLY A 82 -2.85 2.92 -4.57
C GLY A 82 -2.80 3.80 -3.31
N SER A 83 -2.11 3.33 -2.28
CA SER A 83 -1.95 4.02 -1.01
C SER A 83 -0.56 3.78 -0.44
N GLU A 84 0.05 4.83 0.11
CA GLU A 84 1.35 4.77 0.80
C GLU A 84 1.25 4.07 2.17
N THR A 85 0.07 4.06 2.75
CA THR A 85 -0.20 3.42 4.05
C THR A 85 -1.44 2.55 3.96
N VAL A 86 -1.44 1.44 4.68
CA VAL A 86 -2.58 0.52 4.78
C VAL A 86 -2.87 0.26 6.24
N THR A 87 -4.14 0.28 6.59
CA THR A 87 -4.67 -0.18 7.88
C THR A 87 -5.41 -1.49 7.63
N LEU A 88 -4.99 -2.56 8.29
CA LEU A 88 -5.70 -3.83 8.23
C LEU A 88 -6.90 -3.77 9.16
N LEU A 89 -8.08 -3.89 8.61
CA LEU A 89 -9.32 -4.02 9.38
C LEU A 89 -9.55 -5.48 9.78
N GLU A 90 -10.25 -5.71 10.88
CA GLU A 90 -10.60 -7.06 11.34
C GLU A 90 -11.36 -7.85 10.25
N SER A 91 -12.22 -7.17 9.49
CA SER A 91 -12.98 -7.75 8.36
C SER A 91 -12.13 -8.19 7.16
N GLU A 92 -10.89 -7.70 7.06
CA GLU A 92 -9.95 -8.04 5.97
C GLU A 92 -9.07 -9.24 6.32
N MET A 93 -9.06 -9.64 7.59
CA MET A 93 -8.34 -10.83 8.02
C MET A 93 -9.19 -12.09 7.78
N PRO A 94 -8.60 -13.18 7.24
CA PRO A 94 -9.31 -14.46 7.17
C PRO A 94 -9.77 -14.91 8.56
N ALA A 95 -10.98 -15.42 8.67
CA ALA A 95 -11.50 -15.94 9.93
C ALA A 95 -10.60 -17.08 10.45
N HIS A 96 -10.00 -16.89 11.61
CA HIS A 96 -9.14 -17.87 12.27
C HIS A 96 -9.40 -17.82 13.77
N PRO A 97 -10.14 -18.76 14.34
CA PRO A 97 -10.44 -18.80 15.76
C PRO A 97 -9.21 -19.26 16.56
N HIS A 98 -9.00 -18.63 17.69
CA HIS A 98 -8.11 -19.12 18.73
C HIS A 98 -8.96 -19.70 19.85
N THR A 99 -8.62 -20.91 20.31
CA THR A 99 -9.31 -21.54 21.45
C THR A 99 -8.31 -21.78 22.56
N MET A 100 -8.68 -21.46 23.75
CA MET A 100 -7.94 -21.84 24.95
C MET A 100 -8.59 -23.09 25.55
N MET A 101 -7.79 -24.11 25.79
CA MET A 101 -8.24 -25.39 26.34
C MET A 101 -7.86 -25.47 27.82
N GLY A 102 -8.72 -26.05 28.61
CA GLY A 102 -8.50 -26.36 30.01
C GLY A 102 -8.91 -27.78 30.33
N SER A 103 -8.54 -28.26 31.48
CA SER A 103 -9.03 -29.54 32.00
C SER A 103 -10.51 -29.45 32.37
N GLY A 104 -11.23 -30.55 32.21
CA GLY A 104 -12.66 -30.66 32.53
C GLY A 104 -12.97 -30.41 34.01
N PRO A 105 -14.24 -30.19 34.34
CA PRO A 105 -14.68 -29.77 35.67
C PRO A 105 -14.42 -30.80 36.79
N THR A 106 -14.17 -32.04 36.42
CA THR A 106 -13.89 -33.14 37.36
C THR A 106 -12.42 -33.26 37.79
N ASP A 107 -11.54 -32.65 36.95
CA ASP A 107 -10.11 -32.74 37.18
C ASP A 107 -9.62 -31.62 38.09
N VAL A 108 -8.84 -31.96 39.09
CA VAL A 108 -8.33 -31.05 40.10
C VAL A 108 -6.85 -30.81 39.86
N ALA A 109 -6.47 -29.54 39.93
CA ALA A 109 -5.08 -29.14 39.81
C ALA A 109 -4.23 -29.68 40.99
N ASP A 110 -3.05 -30.20 40.67
CA ASP A 110 -2.08 -30.71 41.64
C ASP A 110 -0.71 -30.02 41.57
N LEU A 111 -0.52 -29.17 40.57
CA LEU A 111 0.75 -28.50 40.29
C LEU A 111 0.60 -26.97 40.38
N ALA A 112 1.59 -26.30 40.96
CA ALA A 112 1.54 -24.86 41.19
C ALA A 112 2.22 -24.02 40.11
N ALA A 113 3.05 -24.61 39.23
CA ALA A 113 3.83 -23.88 38.24
C ALA A 113 3.46 -24.24 36.82
N PRO A 114 3.38 -23.28 35.86
CA PRO A 114 3.17 -23.54 34.45
C PRO A 114 4.40 -24.22 33.84
N GLN A 115 4.16 -25.17 32.91
CA GLN A 115 5.18 -25.78 32.04
C GLN A 115 4.54 -26.14 30.69
N PRO A 116 5.32 -26.41 29.62
CA PRO A 116 4.78 -26.69 28.30
C PRO A 116 3.87 -27.93 28.20
N ASP A 117 4.03 -28.87 29.11
CA ASP A 117 3.29 -30.13 29.19
C ASP A 117 2.12 -30.10 30.19
N ARG A 118 1.79 -28.91 30.71
CA ARG A 118 0.74 -28.72 31.71
C ARG A 118 -0.43 -27.91 31.19
N ILE A 119 -1.62 -28.24 31.68
CA ILE A 119 -2.87 -27.59 31.33
C ILE A 119 -3.50 -26.96 32.58
N LEU A 120 -4.25 -25.87 32.37
CA LEU A 120 -5.05 -25.25 33.44
C LEU A 120 -6.16 -26.22 33.89
N ALA A 121 -6.32 -26.37 35.20
CA ALA A 121 -7.35 -27.21 35.80
C ALA A 121 -8.07 -26.44 36.92
N ARG A 122 -9.13 -27.03 37.51
CA ARG A 122 -9.84 -26.42 38.62
C ARG A 122 -8.92 -26.30 39.83
N SER A 123 -8.66 -25.07 40.23
CA SER A 123 -7.77 -24.78 41.38
C SER A 123 -8.22 -25.42 42.66
N GLN A 124 -7.32 -26.09 43.35
CA GLN A 124 -7.45 -26.61 44.70
C GLN A 124 -6.13 -26.45 45.44
N ASN A 125 -6.18 -26.03 46.74
CA ASN A 125 -5.00 -25.86 47.57
C ASN A 125 -3.89 -25.00 46.94
N ALA A 126 -4.24 -23.91 46.26
CA ALA A 126 -3.33 -23.01 45.57
C ALA A 126 -2.56 -23.62 44.36
N THR A 127 -2.95 -24.78 43.90
CA THR A 127 -2.50 -25.36 42.63
C THR A 127 -3.43 -24.96 41.48
N ALA A 128 -2.93 -24.79 40.25
CA ALA A 128 -3.69 -24.37 39.09
C ALA A 128 -3.43 -25.19 37.81
N TYR A 129 -2.51 -26.11 37.87
CA TYR A 129 -2.06 -26.92 36.70
C TYR A 129 -2.10 -28.42 36.99
N GLN A 130 -2.23 -29.20 35.95
CA GLN A 130 -2.06 -30.65 36.00
C GLN A 130 -1.26 -31.12 34.76
N ASP A 131 -0.63 -32.25 34.89
CA ASP A 131 0.19 -32.90 33.83
C ASP A 131 -0.59 -33.94 32.99
N ASN A 132 -1.76 -34.36 33.45
CA ASN A 132 -2.59 -35.31 32.73
C ASN A 132 -3.44 -34.59 31.66
N VAL A 133 -2.93 -34.47 30.45
CA VAL A 133 -3.56 -33.80 29.30
C VAL A 133 -4.49 -34.75 28.51
N GLY A 134 -4.87 -35.92 29.05
CA GLY A 134 -5.33 -37.03 28.20
C GLY A 134 -6.79 -37.03 27.76
N SER A 135 -7.78 -36.88 28.64
CA SER A 135 -9.16 -37.25 28.28
C SER A 135 -10.28 -36.31 28.61
N ASN A 136 -10.06 -35.29 29.43
CA ASN A 136 -11.07 -34.33 29.89
C ASN A 136 -10.76 -32.89 29.48
N ILE A 137 -10.23 -32.68 28.27
CA ILE A 137 -9.94 -31.32 27.77
C ILE A 137 -11.26 -30.68 27.33
N VAL A 138 -11.53 -29.49 27.84
CA VAL A 138 -12.69 -28.66 27.47
C VAL A 138 -12.23 -27.30 26.96
N GLN A 139 -12.96 -26.78 26.02
CA GLN A 139 -12.76 -25.40 25.56
C GLN A 139 -13.17 -24.45 26.69
N MET A 140 -12.29 -23.50 26.99
CA MET A 140 -12.62 -22.41 27.90
C MET A 140 -13.57 -21.41 27.21
N SER A 141 -14.18 -20.53 27.98
CA SER A 141 -15.03 -19.48 27.42
C SER A 141 -14.29 -18.67 26.36
N ASP A 142 -14.97 -18.33 25.26
CA ASP A 142 -14.41 -17.49 24.18
C ASP A 142 -13.94 -16.12 24.69
N GLN A 143 -14.48 -15.68 25.85
CA GLN A 143 -14.07 -14.46 26.53
C GLN A 143 -12.74 -14.58 27.30
N THR A 144 -12.15 -15.77 27.37
CA THR A 144 -10.86 -16.01 28.04
C THR A 144 -9.69 -15.38 27.26
N LEU A 145 -9.84 -15.24 25.95
CA LEU A 145 -8.89 -14.59 25.08
C LEU A 145 -9.45 -13.22 24.69
N ALA A 146 -8.70 -12.17 24.99
CA ALA A 146 -9.04 -10.84 24.52
C ALA A 146 -8.54 -10.64 23.07
N PRO A 147 -9.27 -9.88 22.23
CA PRO A 147 -8.74 -9.48 20.94
C PRO A 147 -7.46 -8.67 21.14
N ALA A 148 -6.47 -8.93 20.31
CA ALA A 148 -5.23 -8.16 20.25
C ALA A 148 -5.08 -7.57 18.85
N GLY A 149 -4.78 -6.28 18.80
CA GLY A 149 -4.62 -5.52 17.57
C GLY A 149 -4.63 -4.04 17.89
N GLY A 150 -4.38 -3.19 16.93
CA GLY A 150 -4.29 -1.74 17.18
C GLY A 150 -4.74 -0.87 16.02
N ASP A 151 -5.26 -1.44 14.94
CA ASP A 151 -5.78 -0.73 13.74
C ASP A 151 -4.90 0.46 13.30
N GLN A 152 -3.58 0.37 13.55
CA GLN A 152 -2.65 1.42 13.18
C GLN A 152 -2.21 1.23 11.73
N PRO A 153 -2.19 2.31 10.94
CA PRO A 153 -1.69 2.25 9.58
C PRO A 153 -0.20 1.91 9.58
N HIS A 154 0.19 1.04 8.67
CA HIS A 154 1.59 0.71 8.41
C HIS A 154 2.00 1.13 7.00
N ASN A 155 3.29 1.35 6.80
CA ASN A 155 3.84 1.72 5.50
C ASN A 155 3.69 0.55 4.50
N ASN A 156 3.05 0.84 3.35
CA ASN A 156 2.82 -0.11 2.25
C ASN A 156 3.77 0.10 1.07
N MET A 157 4.72 1.02 1.20
CA MET A 157 5.67 1.32 0.13
C MET A 157 6.78 0.29 0.09
N GLN A 158 7.13 -0.15 -1.13
CA GLN A 158 8.36 -0.91 -1.36
C GLN A 158 9.60 -0.04 -1.11
N PRO A 159 10.78 -0.61 -0.85
CA PRO A 159 12.03 0.16 -0.81
C PRO A 159 12.21 0.95 -2.10
N TYR A 160 12.49 2.24 -2.00
CA TYR A 160 12.59 3.15 -3.16
C TYR A 160 13.80 4.07 -3.06
N LEU A 161 14.22 4.55 -4.23
CA LEU A 161 15.21 5.63 -4.39
C LEU A 161 14.60 6.69 -5.31
N THR A 162 14.55 7.93 -4.83
CA THR A 162 13.91 9.03 -5.57
C THR A 162 14.86 9.65 -6.59
N PHE A 163 14.31 9.93 -7.77
CA PHE A 163 14.92 10.75 -8.83
C PHE A 163 13.91 11.77 -9.34
N TYR A 164 14.37 12.84 -9.96
CA TYR A 164 13.52 13.81 -10.61
C TYR A 164 13.07 13.32 -11.99
N PHE A 165 11.78 13.30 -12.21
CA PHE A 165 11.17 13.09 -13.51
C PHE A 165 10.91 14.46 -14.13
N ASN A 166 11.43 14.67 -15.34
CA ASN A 166 11.29 15.91 -16.05
C ASN A 166 10.66 15.66 -17.42
N ILE A 167 9.76 16.55 -17.85
CA ILE A 167 9.11 16.52 -19.14
C ILE A 167 9.68 17.63 -20.04
N ALA A 168 9.95 17.31 -21.31
CA ALA A 168 10.43 18.27 -22.28
C ALA A 168 9.29 19.17 -22.76
N LEU A 169 9.45 20.48 -22.56
CA LEU A 169 8.51 21.50 -22.99
C LEU A 169 8.70 21.85 -24.48
N GLN A 170 9.91 21.63 -24.99
CA GLN A 170 10.33 21.97 -26.35
C GLN A 170 11.15 20.81 -26.94
N GLY A 171 11.08 20.63 -28.26
CA GLY A 171 11.79 19.56 -28.95
C GLY A 171 11.15 19.26 -30.30
N VAL A 172 11.49 18.10 -30.83
CA VAL A 172 10.88 17.59 -32.07
C VAL A 172 9.46 17.09 -31.79
N TYR A 173 8.48 17.50 -32.59
CA TYR A 173 7.13 16.98 -32.45
C TYR A 173 7.09 15.50 -32.87
N PRO A 174 6.61 14.57 -32.03
CA PRO A 174 6.61 13.14 -32.37
C PRO A 174 5.68 12.86 -33.55
N PRO A 175 6.17 12.21 -34.61
CA PRO A 175 5.30 11.81 -35.73
C PRO A 175 4.32 10.73 -35.27
N ARG A 176 3.06 10.82 -35.73
CA ARG A 176 2.11 9.70 -35.57
C ARG A 176 2.30 8.80 -36.80
N THR A 177 2.63 7.54 -36.57
CA THR A 177 2.68 6.50 -37.62
C THR A 177 1.30 5.93 -37.84
#